data_18ab54604aae9afc84077a2e293ca76d
#
_entry.id   18ab54604aae9afc84077a2e293ca76d
#
_cell.length_a   1.000
_cell.length_b   1.000
_cell.length_c   1.000
_cell.angle_alpha   90.00
_cell.angle_beta   90.00
_cell.angle_gamma   90.00
#
_symmetry.space_group_name_H-M   'P 1'
#
loop_
_entity.id
_entity.type
_entity.pdbx_description
1 polymer ?
#
loop_
_entity_poly.entity_id
_entity_poly.type
_entity_poly.pdbx_seq_one_letter_code
_entity_poly.pdbx_strand_id
1 'polypeptide(L)'
;RYFMTITEASQLVIQAGAMAEKCEVFVLDMGESVKIKDLVIKMIQLSGLSIKNSKNLDGDIEIKITWLRPGEKLYEELLIGDNPEKTFHEKIHKAQDPFISFNKLKIDLENISNLIEGNRVQEVKNMLSKLVTSYESNSKIVDHFYENQSNFIKDLKSTITIDSKQIKVVKIKN
;
A
#
# COMPACT_ATOMS: atom_id res chain seq x y z
N ARG A 1 -10.30 4.43 4.26
CA ARG A 1 -10.32 3.28 3.35
C ARG A 1 -11.76 2.91 3.02
N TYR A 2 -11.95 2.19 1.92
CA TYR A 2 -13.24 1.64 1.52
C TYR A 2 -13.27 0.17 1.90
N PHE A 3 -14.46 -0.33 2.23
CA PHE A 3 -14.65 -1.71 2.67
C PHE A 3 -15.84 -2.34 1.97
N MET A 4 -15.68 -3.58 1.60
CA MET A 4 -16.71 -4.40 0.99
C MET A 4 -16.60 -5.81 1.57
N THR A 5 -17.71 -6.51 1.73
CA THR A 5 -17.66 -7.91 2.15
C THR A 5 -17.09 -8.79 1.03
N ILE A 6 -16.45 -9.89 1.39
CA ILE A 6 -15.89 -10.84 0.39
C ILE A 6 -16.98 -11.36 -0.53
N THR A 7 -18.14 -11.68 0.01
CA THR A 7 -19.29 -12.16 -0.76
C THR A 7 -19.77 -11.13 -1.78
N GLU A 8 -19.93 -9.88 -1.36
CA GLU A 8 -20.33 -8.79 -2.25
C GLU A 8 -19.29 -8.55 -3.35
N ALA A 9 -18.01 -8.47 -2.99
CA ALA A 9 -16.92 -8.30 -3.95
C ALA A 9 -16.91 -9.43 -4.99
N SER A 10 -17.05 -10.68 -4.55
CA SER A 10 -17.06 -11.84 -5.44
C SER A 10 -18.25 -11.81 -6.41
N GLN A 11 -19.44 -11.47 -5.94
CA GLN A 11 -20.63 -11.36 -6.77
C GLN A 11 -20.49 -10.23 -7.81
N LEU A 12 -19.98 -9.06 -7.42
CA LEU A 12 -19.77 -7.94 -8.33
C LEU A 12 -18.71 -8.23 -9.39
N VAL A 13 -17.63 -8.94 -9.03
CA VAL A 13 -16.61 -9.37 -10.01
C VAL A 13 -17.18 -10.34 -11.04
N ILE A 14 -17.98 -11.33 -10.61
CA ILE A 14 -18.65 -12.26 -11.52
C ILE A 14 -19.60 -11.50 -12.45
N GLN A 15 -20.38 -10.56 -11.89
CA GLN A 15 -21.31 -9.75 -12.65
C GLN A 15 -20.57 -8.84 -13.66
N ALA A 16 -19.49 -8.19 -13.26
CA ALA A 16 -18.67 -7.39 -14.15
C ALA A 16 -18.07 -8.23 -15.29
N GLY A 17 -17.60 -9.45 -14.98
CA GLY A 17 -17.11 -10.37 -15.99
C GLY A 17 -18.19 -10.81 -17.01
N ALA A 18 -19.43 -11.00 -16.56
CA ALA A 18 -20.56 -11.31 -17.44
C ALA A 18 -20.98 -10.12 -18.33
N MET A 19 -20.66 -8.90 -17.93
CA MET A 19 -20.97 -7.66 -18.67
C MET A 19 -19.87 -7.27 -19.68
N ALA A 20 -18.67 -7.83 -19.51
CA ALA A 20 -17.52 -7.45 -20.31
C ALA A 20 -17.67 -7.93 -21.77
N GLU A 21 -17.51 -7.00 -22.71
CA GLU A 21 -17.54 -7.28 -24.14
C GLU A 21 -16.15 -7.20 -24.79
N LYS A 22 -15.28 -6.40 -24.21
CA LYS A 22 -13.91 -6.09 -24.72
C LYS A 22 -12.93 -5.95 -23.58
N CYS A 23 -11.81 -5.26 -23.84
CA CYS A 23 -10.80 -4.92 -22.83
C CYS A 23 -11.26 -3.73 -21.96
N GLU A 24 -12.32 -3.93 -21.20
CA GLU A 24 -12.93 -2.90 -20.35
C GLU A 24 -12.43 -3.00 -18.93
N VAL A 25 -12.31 -1.86 -18.27
CA VAL A 25 -11.98 -1.79 -16.84
C VAL A 25 -13.25 -1.38 -16.09
N PHE A 26 -13.67 -2.21 -15.16
CA PHE A 26 -14.82 -1.93 -14.31
C PHE A 26 -14.36 -1.49 -12.93
N VAL A 27 -15.09 -0.53 -12.38
CA VAL A 27 -14.90 0.00 -11.04
C VAL A 27 -16.13 -0.28 -10.22
N LEU A 28 -15.89 -0.81 -9.03
CA LEU A 28 -16.97 -1.15 -8.11
C LEU A 28 -17.22 0.04 -7.18
N ASP A 29 -18.49 0.41 -7.02
CA ASP A 29 -18.90 1.38 -6.02
C ASP A 29 -18.80 0.73 -4.63
N MET A 30 -17.89 1.22 -3.84
CA MET A 30 -17.61 0.73 -2.49
C MET A 30 -18.32 1.56 -1.40
N GLY A 31 -19.19 2.50 -1.81
CA GLY A 31 -19.88 3.39 -0.90
C GLY A 31 -18.96 4.44 -0.26
N GLU A 32 -19.24 4.79 0.98
CA GLU A 32 -18.50 5.82 1.70
C GLU A 32 -17.20 5.31 2.31
N SER A 33 -16.19 6.19 2.36
CA SER A 33 -14.92 5.88 2.99
C SER A 33 -15.05 5.84 4.52
N VAL A 34 -14.40 4.88 5.14
CA VAL A 34 -14.38 4.68 6.59
C VAL A 34 -12.99 4.98 7.14
N LYS A 35 -12.93 5.75 8.22
CA LYS A 35 -11.67 5.95 8.96
C LYS A 35 -11.28 4.66 9.67
N ILE A 36 -10.06 4.17 9.42
CA ILE A 36 -9.54 2.95 10.04
C ILE A 36 -9.63 3.00 11.56
N LYS A 37 -9.33 4.16 12.17
CA LYS A 37 -9.43 4.33 13.63
C LYS A 37 -10.84 4.06 14.14
N ASP A 38 -11.86 4.57 13.47
CA ASP A 38 -13.26 4.41 13.90
C ASP A 38 -13.72 2.96 13.73
N LEU A 39 -13.27 2.30 12.66
CA LEU A 39 -13.50 0.88 12.45
C LEU A 39 -12.88 0.03 13.57
N VAL A 40 -11.61 0.28 13.91
CA VAL A 40 -10.90 -0.45 14.99
C VAL A 40 -11.62 -0.26 16.33
N ILE A 41 -12.02 0.96 16.66
CA ILE A 41 -12.78 1.25 17.88
C ILE A 41 -14.08 0.42 17.94
N LYS A 42 -14.85 0.42 16.85
CA LYS A 42 -16.08 -0.38 16.76
C LYS A 42 -15.82 -1.88 16.89
N MET A 43 -14.77 -2.39 16.25
CA MET A 43 -14.39 -3.81 16.34
C MET A 43 -14.05 -4.21 17.77
N ILE A 44 -13.26 -3.41 18.49
CA ILE A 44 -12.90 -3.66 19.90
C ILE A 44 -14.18 -3.72 20.76
N GLN A 45 -15.06 -2.74 20.60
CA GLN A 45 -16.31 -2.66 21.36
C GLN A 45 -17.25 -3.84 21.08
N LEU A 46 -17.41 -4.22 19.80
CA LEU A 46 -18.23 -5.37 19.40
C LEU A 46 -17.69 -6.71 19.89
N SER A 47 -16.38 -6.79 20.12
CA SER A 47 -15.74 -7.96 20.72
C SER A 47 -15.86 -8.02 22.24
N GLY A 48 -16.55 -7.07 22.86
CA GLY A 48 -16.70 -6.98 24.32
C GLY A 48 -15.42 -6.54 25.03
N LEU A 49 -14.44 -6.00 24.30
CA LEU A 49 -13.14 -5.56 24.83
C LEU A 49 -13.12 -4.03 25.02
N SER A 50 -12.22 -3.58 25.88
CA SER A 50 -12.02 -2.18 26.22
C SER A 50 -10.73 -1.61 25.63
N ILE A 51 -10.73 -0.31 25.33
CA ILE A 51 -9.55 0.37 24.79
C ILE A 51 -8.69 0.85 25.95
N LYS A 52 -7.41 0.47 25.90
CA LYS A 52 -6.38 0.98 26.79
C LYS A 52 -5.97 2.39 26.38
N ASN A 53 -6.09 3.33 27.29
CA ASN A 53 -5.69 4.73 27.09
C ASN A 53 -5.39 5.41 28.44
N SER A 54 -5.09 6.72 28.43
CA SER A 54 -4.79 7.48 29.65
C SER A 54 -5.93 7.52 30.67
N LYS A 55 -7.19 7.27 30.28
CA LYS A 55 -8.36 7.22 31.17
C LYS A 55 -8.73 5.80 31.59
N ASN A 56 -8.21 4.79 30.90
CA ASN A 56 -8.44 3.37 31.17
C ASN A 56 -7.11 2.62 31.00
N LEU A 57 -6.33 2.57 32.06
CA LEU A 57 -5.00 1.94 32.07
C LEU A 57 -5.05 0.41 32.00
N ASP A 58 -6.16 -0.16 32.50
CA ASP A 58 -6.42 -1.60 32.55
C ASP A 58 -7.18 -2.10 31.32
N GLY A 59 -7.32 -1.25 30.29
CA GLY A 59 -7.97 -1.63 29.03
C GLY A 59 -7.24 -2.78 28.31
N ASP A 60 -8.01 -3.60 27.59
CA ASP A 60 -7.54 -4.83 26.97
C ASP A 60 -6.64 -4.58 25.74
N ILE A 61 -6.96 -3.56 24.93
CA ILE A 61 -6.29 -3.30 23.63
C ILE A 61 -5.81 -1.85 23.54
N GLU A 62 -4.52 -1.68 23.27
CA GLU A 62 -3.90 -0.39 22.95
C GLU A 62 -3.93 -0.13 21.45
N ILE A 63 -4.41 1.04 21.03
CA ILE A 63 -4.35 1.48 19.64
C ILE A 63 -3.07 2.29 19.43
N LYS A 64 -2.15 1.76 18.60
CA LYS A 64 -0.91 2.45 18.21
C LYS A 64 -1.04 3.05 16.82
N ILE A 65 -0.72 4.34 16.70
CA ILE A 65 -0.66 5.01 15.40
C ILE A 65 0.76 4.86 14.87
N THR A 66 0.85 4.26 13.67
CA THR A 66 2.13 4.13 12.95
C THR A 66 2.21 5.18 11.85
N TRP A 67 3.42 5.54 11.44
CA TRP A 67 3.64 6.42 10.30
C TRP A 67 3.35 5.69 9.00
N LEU A 68 3.02 6.49 7.95
CA LEU A 68 2.87 5.96 6.59
C LEU A 68 4.18 5.37 6.09
N ARG A 69 4.10 4.22 5.44
CA ARG A 69 5.24 3.61 4.75
C ARG A 69 5.54 4.39 3.46
N PRO A 70 6.79 4.34 2.96
CA PRO A 70 7.10 4.88 1.64
C PRO A 70 6.16 4.32 0.57
N GLY A 71 5.53 5.18 -0.22
CA GLY A 71 4.57 4.79 -1.25
C GLY A 71 3.15 4.48 -0.77
N GLU A 72 2.88 4.55 0.54
CA GLU A 72 1.53 4.35 1.06
C GLU A 72 0.70 5.63 0.91
N LYS A 73 -0.48 5.52 0.28
CA LYS A 73 -1.41 6.65 0.14
C LYS A 73 -2.18 6.88 1.43
N LEU A 74 -2.31 8.15 1.84
CA LEU A 74 -3.15 8.53 2.97
C LEU A 74 -4.65 8.37 2.64
N TYR A 75 -5.02 8.73 1.42
CA TYR A 75 -6.36 8.58 0.87
C TYR A 75 -6.32 7.69 -0.36
N GLU A 76 -7.32 6.83 -0.53
CA GLU A 76 -7.48 6.02 -1.74
C GLU A 76 -8.21 6.83 -2.81
N GLU A 77 -7.71 6.75 -4.02
CA GLU A 77 -8.36 7.26 -5.23
C GLU A 77 -9.01 6.07 -5.93
N LEU A 78 -10.32 6.10 -6.07
CA LEU A 78 -11.06 5.00 -6.71
C LEU A 78 -10.98 5.05 -8.24
N LEU A 79 -10.82 6.24 -8.81
CA LEU A 79 -10.77 6.51 -10.25
C LEU A 79 -9.79 7.63 -10.55
N ILE A 80 -9.15 7.55 -11.71
CA ILE A 80 -8.31 8.61 -12.25
C ILE A 80 -9.16 9.61 -13.07
N GLY A 81 -10.32 9.18 -13.58
CA GLY A 81 -11.23 9.98 -14.40
C GLY A 81 -12.47 10.46 -13.65
N ASP A 82 -12.91 11.70 -13.94
CA ASP A 82 -14.02 12.36 -13.26
C ASP A 82 -15.42 11.83 -13.65
N ASN A 83 -15.55 11.02 -14.71
CA ASN A 83 -16.83 10.55 -15.22
C ASN A 83 -16.81 9.06 -15.58
N PRO A 84 -17.03 8.16 -14.62
CA PRO A 84 -17.26 6.75 -14.95
C PRO A 84 -18.58 6.57 -15.70
N GLU A 85 -18.59 5.75 -16.74
CA GLU A 85 -19.78 5.38 -17.44
C GLU A 85 -20.64 4.44 -16.58
N LYS A 86 -21.91 4.77 -16.41
CA LYS A 86 -22.85 3.92 -15.70
C LYS A 86 -23.14 2.65 -16.51
N THR A 87 -23.18 1.52 -15.84
CA THR A 87 -23.69 0.27 -16.41
C THR A 87 -25.15 0.05 -16.01
N PHE A 88 -25.73 -1.06 -16.45
CA PHE A 88 -27.07 -1.46 -15.98
C PHE A 88 -27.07 -1.92 -14.49
N HIS A 89 -25.89 -2.14 -13.90
CA HIS A 89 -25.75 -2.50 -12.50
C HIS A 89 -25.35 -1.26 -11.67
N GLU A 90 -26.12 -0.94 -10.64
CA GLU A 90 -25.96 0.28 -9.85
C GLU A 90 -24.56 0.44 -9.22
N LYS A 91 -23.92 -0.66 -8.83
CA LYS A 91 -22.62 -0.67 -8.16
C LYS A 91 -21.43 -0.96 -9.08
N ILE A 92 -21.66 -1.08 -10.38
CA ILE A 92 -20.59 -1.36 -11.36
C ILE A 92 -20.54 -0.23 -12.36
N HIS A 93 -19.42 0.45 -12.43
CA HIS A 93 -19.16 1.51 -13.38
C HIS A 93 -18.04 1.10 -14.32
N LYS A 94 -18.04 1.64 -15.55
CA LYS A 94 -17.00 1.43 -16.53
C LYS A 94 -16.03 2.61 -16.50
N ALA A 95 -14.75 2.35 -16.31
CA ALA A 95 -13.73 3.38 -16.32
C ALA A 95 -13.53 3.91 -17.76
N GLN A 96 -13.32 5.22 -17.87
CA GLN A 96 -12.98 5.90 -19.13
C GLN A 96 -11.60 6.55 -19.01
N ASP A 97 -10.65 5.80 -18.45
CA ASP A 97 -9.32 6.32 -18.25
C ASP A 97 -8.53 6.42 -19.57
N PRO A 98 -7.69 7.45 -19.74
CA PRO A 98 -6.78 7.51 -20.87
C PRO A 98 -5.84 6.31 -20.85
N PHE A 99 -5.58 5.75 -22.01
CA PHE A 99 -4.70 4.60 -22.15
C PHE A 99 -3.55 4.87 -23.13
N ILE A 100 -2.46 4.15 -22.94
CA ILE A 100 -1.32 4.15 -23.87
C ILE A 100 -1.48 2.96 -24.82
N SER A 101 -1.33 3.19 -26.13
CA SER A 101 -1.39 2.09 -27.10
C SER A 101 -0.34 1.04 -26.81
N PHE A 102 -0.69 -0.25 -26.98
CA PHE A 102 0.22 -1.36 -26.64
C PHE A 102 1.58 -1.26 -27.31
N ASN A 103 1.63 -0.84 -28.58
CA ASN A 103 2.91 -0.70 -29.30
C ASN A 103 3.83 0.33 -28.65
N LYS A 104 3.28 1.46 -28.19
CA LYS A 104 4.04 2.47 -27.46
C LYS A 104 4.46 1.98 -26.07
N LEU A 105 3.51 1.38 -25.33
CA LEU A 105 3.76 0.84 -24.02
C LEU A 105 4.85 -0.24 -24.03
N LYS A 106 4.86 -1.11 -25.05
CA LYS A 106 5.87 -2.16 -25.19
C LYS A 106 7.29 -1.58 -25.26
N ILE A 107 7.49 -0.53 -26.08
CA ILE A 107 8.78 0.15 -26.19
C ILE A 107 9.21 0.76 -24.84
N ASP A 108 8.27 1.39 -24.14
CA ASP A 108 8.54 2.01 -22.86
C ASP A 108 8.88 0.97 -21.79
N LEU A 109 8.22 -0.20 -21.79
CA LEU A 109 8.53 -1.31 -20.88
C LEU A 109 9.90 -1.94 -21.17
N GLU A 110 10.30 -2.10 -22.44
CA GLU A 110 11.64 -2.56 -22.84
C GLU A 110 12.71 -1.58 -22.34
N ASN A 111 12.48 -0.28 -22.47
CA ASN A 111 13.39 0.75 -21.97
C ASN A 111 13.50 0.69 -20.43
N ILE A 112 12.40 0.49 -19.72
CA ILE A 112 12.40 0.33 -18.25
C ILE A 112 13.21 -0.92 -17.88
N SER A 113 13.04 -2.04 -18.58
CA SER A 113 13.78 -3.27 -18.33
C SER A 113 15.30 -3.03 -18.43
N ASN A 114 15.75 -2.37 -19.50
CA ASN A 114 17.15 -2.03 -19.70
C ASN A 114 17.70 -1.10 -18.58
N LEU A 115 16.88 -0.16 -18.12
CA LEU A 115 17.25 0.73 -17.01
C LEU A 115 17.38 -0.02 -15.68
N ILE A 116 16.51 -1.01 -15.44
CA ILE A 116 16.56 -1.86 -14.24
C ILE A 116 17.81 -2.74 -14.27
N GLU A 117 18.12 -3.38 -15.40
CA GLU A 117 19.34 -4.19 -15.58
C GLU A 117 20.61 -3.34 -15.38
N GLY A 118 20.58 -2.08 -15.83
CA GLY A 118 21.65 -1.12 -15.59
C GLY A 118 21.69 -0.48 -14.21
N ASN A 119 20.81 -0.90 -13.29
CA ASN A 119 20.63 -0.32 -11.94
C ASN A 119 20.44 1.22 -11.93
N ARG A 120 19.79 1.76 -12.96
CA ARG A 120 19.55 3.20 -13.16
C ARG A 120 18.24 3.64 -12.49
N VAL A 121 18.17 3.47 -11.17
CA VAL A 121 16.93 3.60 -10.37
C VAL A 121 16.24 4.96 -10.52
N GLN A 122 17.01 6.05 -10.56
CA GLN A 122 16.44 7.40 -10.74
C GLN A 122 15.77 7.58 -12.11
N GLU A 123 16.31 6.98 -13.15
CA GLU A 123 15.75 7.06 -14.50
C GLU A 123 14.51 6.19 -14.64
N VAL A 124 14.49 5.02 -14.00
CA VAL A 124 13.28 4.20 -13.87
C VAL A 124 12.14 5.02 -13.21
N LYS A 125 12.44 5.69 -12.09
CA LYS A 125 11.48 6.54 -11.39
C LYS A 125 10.97 7.68 -12.28
N ASN A 126 11.86 8.35 -12.99
CA ASN A 126 11.49 9.43 -13.92
C ASN A 126 10.62 8.91 -15.08
N MET A 127 10.91 7.71 -15.58
CA MET A 127 10.14 7.10 -16.65
C MET A 127 8.74 6.68 -16.20
N LEU A 128 8.62 6.10 -15.00
CA LEU A 128 7.32 5.79 -14.39
C LEU A 128 6.46 7.04 -14.21
N SER A 129 7.04 8.16 -13.75
CA SER A 129 6.31 9.43 -13.61
C SER A 129 5.83 10.02 -14.95
N LYS A 130 6.48 9.68 -16.07
CA LYS A 130 6.03 10.07 -17.41
C LYS A 130 4.93 9.18 -17.95
N LEU A 131 4.96 7.89 -17.62
CA LEU A 131 3.99 6.90 -18.10
C LEU A 131 2.68 6.95 -17.31
N VAL A 132 2.77 7.17 -16.02
CA VAL A 132 1.61 7.21 -15.11
C VAL A 132 1.37 8.64 -14.71
N THR A 133 0.40 9.30 -15.35
CA THR A 133 0.12 10.74 -15.21
C THR A 133 -0.25 11.18 -13.79
N SER A 134 -0.79 10.26 -12.98
CA SER A 134 -1.14 10.51 -11.56
C SER A 134 -0.04 10.09 -10.58
N TYR A 135 1.11 9.60 -11.08
CA TYR A 135 2.19 9.17 -10.22
C TYR A 135 3.12 10.33 -9.86
N GLU A 136 2.95 10.86 -8.67
CA GLU A 136 3.86 11.83 -8.05
C GLU A 136 4.66 11.14 -6.94
N SER A 137 5.91 10.84 -7.20
CA SER A 137 6.78 10.27 -6.19
C SER A 137 7.59 11.36 -5.48
N ASN A 138 7.10 11.77 -4.32
CA ASN A 138 7.78 12.72 -3.44
C ASN A 138 8.76 12.05 -2.46
N SER A 139 8.83 10.72 -2.46
CA SER A 139 9.71 9.96 -1.58
C SER A 139 11.14 9.91 -2.14
N LYS A 140 12.13 9.97 -1.25
CA LYS A 140 13.50 9.63 -1.58
C LYS A 140 13.59 8.17 -2.04
N ILE A 141 14.58 7.84 -2.86
CA ILE A 141 14.91 6.44 -3.13
C ILE A 141 15.39 5.83 -1.83
N VAL A 142 14.75 4.74 -1.40
CA VAL A 142 15.06 4.03 -0.17
C VAL A 142 15.52 2.64 -0.52
N ASP A 143 16.71 2.25 -0.08
CA ASP A 143 17.18 0.88 -0.13
C ASP A 143 16.79 0.17 1.17
N HIS A 144 15.70 -0.57 1.15
CA HIS A 144 15.19 -1.29 2.32
C HIS A 144 16.16 -2.37 2.83
N PHE A 145 17.01 -2.92 1.98
CA PHE A 145 18.04 -3.87 2.42
C PHE A 145 19.15 -3.15 3.18
N TYR A 146 19.59 -2.00 2.69
CA TYR A 146 20.61 -1.20 3.34
C TYR A 146 20.12 -0.60 4.68
N GLU A 147 18.88 -0.11 4.73
CA GLU A 147 18.30 0.43 5.97
C GLU A 147 18.14 -0.65 7.04
N ASN A 148 17.68 -1.84 6.69
CA ASN A 148 17.58 -2.96 7.61
C ASN A 148 18.95 -3.37 8.17
N GLN A 149 19.98 -3.42 7.33
CA GLN A 149 21.34 -3.70 7.78
C GLN A 149 21.90 -2.58 8.65
N SER A 150 21.66 -1.31 8.32
CA SER A 150 22.14 -0.17 9.10
C SER A 150 21.47 -0.07 10.46
N ASN A 151 20.18 -0.39 10.56
CA ASN A 151 19.45 -0.46 11.81
C ASN A 151 19.94 -1.63 12.67
N PHE A 152 20.15 -2.80 12.09
CA PHE A 152 20.73 -3.96 12.78
C PHE A 152 22.13 -3.65 13.33
N ILE A 153 22.97 -2.96 12.54
CA ILE A 153 24.31 -2.53 12.98
C ILE A 153 24.24 -1.46 14.07
N LYS A 154 23.26 -0.53 14.01
CA LYS A 154 23.05 0.47 15.08
C LYS A 154 22.58 -0.19 16.37
N ASP A 155 21.67 -1.15 16.29
CA ASP A 155 21.19 -1.91 17.44
C ASP A 155 22.32 -2.75 18.07
N LEU A 156 23.17 -3.40 17.25
CA LEU A 156 24.36 -4.08 17.71
C LEU A 156 25.35 -3.11 18.40
N LYS A 157 25.59 -1.93 17.81
CA LYS A 157 26.48 -0.93 18.41
C LYS A 157 25.90 -0.34 19.70
N SER A 158 24.62 -0.14 19.83
CA SER A 158 23.98 0.30 21.08
C SER A 158 24.02 -0.76 22.16
N THR A 159 23.98 -2.04 21.77
CA THR A 159 24.10 -3.18 22.68
C THR A 159 25.57 -3.42 23.13
N ILE A 160 26.56 -3.04 22.31
CA ILE A 160 28.00 -3.19 22.61
C ILE A 160 28.57 -2.04 23.47
N THR A 161 27.81 -0.95 23.65
CA THR A 161 28.23 0.18 24.50
C THR A 161 27.98 -0.07 26.00
N ILE A 162 27.77 -1.31 26.42
CA ILE A 162 27.66 -1.69 27.81
C ILE A 162 29.05 -2.14 28.33
N ASP A 163 29.65 -1.22 29.07
CA ASP A 163 30.65 -1.43 30.12
C ASP A 163 31.87 -2.30 29.81
N SER A 164 33.00 -1.63 29.68
CA SER A 164 34.35 -2.20 29.50
C SER A 164 34.87 -3.08 30.69
N LYS A 165 34.01 -3.52 31.60
CA LYS A 165 34.38 -4.32 32.78
C LYS A 165 33.83 -5.75 32.83
N GLN A 166 33.01 -6.19 31.90
CA GLN A 166 32.58 -7.60 31.85
C GLN A 166 32.44 -8.13 30.42
N ILE A 167 33.56 -8.46 29.79
CA ILE A 167 33.55 -9.22 28.54
C ILE A 167 33.40 -10.70 28.86
N LYS A 168 32.19 -11.25 28.82
CA LYS A 168 31.98 -12.69 28.68
C LYS A 168 31.80 -13.01 27.20
N VAL A 169 32.84 -13.59 26.60
CA VAL A 169 32.79 -14.08 25.21
C VAL A 169 31.86 -15.29 25.15
N VAL A 170 30.71 -15.15 24.51
CA VAL A 170 29.86 -16.30 24.14
C VAL A 170 30.31 -16.79 22.77
N LYS A 171 30.98 -17.95 22.74
CA LYS A 171 31.26 -18.68 21.49
C LYS A 171 29.97 -19.29 20.96
N ILE A 172 29.50 -18.83 19.82
CA ILE A 172 28.43 -19.50 19.03
C ILE A 172 29.11 -20.61 18.24
N LYS A 173 28.75 -21.86 18.49
CA LYS A 173 29.11 -22.98 17.63
C LYS A 173 28.22 -22.98 16.38
N ASN A 174 28.86 -23.19 15.22
CA ASN A 174 28.22 -23.43 13.92
C ASN A 174 27.29 -24.65 13.96
#